data_0154a41988949b8d84caa33042772b01
#
_entry.id   0154a41988949b8d84caa33042772b01
#
_cell.length_a   1.000
_cell.length_b   1.000
_cell.length_c   1.000
_cell.angle_alpha   90.00
_cell.angle_beta   90.00
_cell.angle_gamma   90.00
#
_symmetry.space_group_name_H-M   'P 1'
#
loop_
_entity.id
_entity.type
_entity.pdbx_description
1 polymer ?
#
loop_
_entity_poly.entity_id
_entity_poly.type
_entity_poly.pdbx_seq_one_letter_code
_entity_poly.pdbx_strand_id
1 'polypeptide(L)'
;KRIRPIILLLASECVGQIDDNTLAAACAIEFLHTESVIHDDIIDNETLRRRKDPFYIKYGYNISVLTGDFVLGLILNIASRINNPRVTKNLATTAMMMSEGEVIESRLETSEDVTFDDYLKVIEYKTATAFETASRLGGIISGGTDLEIESLADYGKNIGIAYQIRDDLHDWKNEDKLFNLLIKNSSDPRDIFNDM
;
A
#
# COMPACT_ATOMS: atom_id res chain seq x y z
N LYS A 1 6.42 8.60 5.90
CA LYS A 1 6.09 9.93 5.25
C LYS A 1 4.60 10.30 5.42
N ARG A 2 3.75 9.41 5.89
CA ARG A 2 2.30 9.59 6.10
C ARG A 2 1.55 10.11 4.86
N ILE A 3 1.96 9.65 3.69
CA ILE A 3 1.41 10.18 2.44
C ILE A 3 -0.02 9.71 2.22
N ARG A 4 -0.37 8.47 2.59
CA ARG A 4 -1.71 7.90 2.44
C ARG A 4 -2.77 8.65 3.28
N PRO A 5 -2.55 8.92 4.60
CA PRO A 5 -3.44 9.79 5.36
C PRO A 5 -3.60 11.19 4.76
N ILE A 6 -2.52 11.79 4.26
CA ILE A 6 -2.58 13.11 3.62
C ILE A 6 -3.46 13.07 2.38
N ILE A 7 -3.31 12.05 1.52
CA ILE A 7 -4.14 11.88 0.32
C ILE A 7 -5.63 11.71 0.71
N LEU A 8 -5.94 10.94 1.74
CA LEU A 8 -7.31 10.77 2.23
C LEU A 8 -7.91 12.13 2.65
N LEU A 9 -7.17 12.91 3.41
CA LEU A 9 -7.64 14.23 3.88
C LEU A 9 -7.83 15.20 2.71
N LEU A 10 -6.92 15.24 1.76
CA LEU A 10 -7.05 16.07 0.56
C LEU A 10 -8.23 15.63 -0.30
N ALA A 11 -8.44 14.34 -0.49
CA ALA A 11 -9.60 13.80 -1.21
C ALA A 11 -10.92 14.16 -0.51
N SER A 12 -10.93 14.18 0.83
CA SER A 12 -12.05 14.64 1.62
C SER A 12 -12.38 16.10 1.37
N GLU A 13 -11.37 16.98 1.36
CA GLU A 13 -11.53 18.42 1.09
C GLU A 13 -11.98 18.72 -0.35
N CYS A 14 -11.71 17.84 -1.30
CA CYS A 14 -12.16 18.01 -2.68
C CYS A 14 -13.69 17.95 -2.82
N VAL A 15 -14.38 17.19 -1.96
CA VAL A 15 -15.82 16.91 -2.09
C VAL A 15 -16.65 17.36 -0.89
N GLY A 16 -16.02 17.62 0.26
CA GLY A 16 -16.73 18.01 1.47
C GLY A 16 -15.82 18.58 2.55
N GLN A 17 -16.05 18.20 3.79
CA GLN A 17 -15.31 18.69 4.94
C GLN A 17 -14.67 17.52 5.70
N ILE A 18 -13.53 17.79 6.31
CA ILE A 18 -12.87 16.87 7.23
C ILE A 18 -13.64 16.87 8.56
N ASP A 19 -14.01 15.69 9.03
CA ASP A 19 -14.61 15.44 10.31
C ASP A 19 -13.83 14.38 11.13
N ASP A 20 -14.34 14.03 12.31
CA ASP A 20 -13.70 13.01 13.16
C ASP A 20 -13.67 11.63 12.51
N ASN A 21 -14.63 11.27 11.67
CA ASN A 21 -14.63 10.01 10.93
C ASN A 21 -13.56 10.01 9.84
N THR A 22 -13.34 11.15 9.18
CA THR A 22 -12.26 11.33 8.21
C THR A 22 -10.90 11.16 8.87
N LEU A 23 -10.69 11.77 10.04
CA LEU A 23 -9.47 11.62 10.82
C LEU A 23 -9.26 10.18 11.29
N ALA A 24 -10.33 9.51 11.74
CA ALA A 24 -10.28 8.12 12.15
C ALA A 24 -9.91 7.20 10.97
N ALA A 25 -10.49 7.41 9.78
CA ALA A 25 -10.16 6.66 8.58
C ALA A 25 -8.71 6.91 8.12
N ALA A 26 -8.22 8.16 8.26
CA ALA A 26 -6.81 8.49 7.99
C ALA A 26 -5.84 7.75 8.92
N CYS A 27 -6.23 7.55 10.18
CA CYS A 27 -5.49 6.69 11.10
C CYS A 27 -5.56 5.22 10.68
N ALA A 28 -6.74 4.72 10.29
CA ALA A 28 -6.91 3.32 9.88
C ALA A 28 -6.04 2.97 8.65
N ILE A 29 -5.99 3.85 7.63
CA ILE A 29 -5.16 3.60 6.44
C ILE A 29 -3.65 3.66 6.75
N GLU A 30 -3.21 4.49 7.69
CA GLU A 30 -1.81 4.50 8.12
C GLU A 30 -1.48 3.27 8.98
N PHE A 31 -2.42 2.79 9.80
CA PHE A 31 -2.26 1.53 10.53
C PHE A 31 -2.18 0.34 9.59
N LEU A 32 -3.01 0.30 8.54
CA LEU A 32 -2.94 -0.76 7.53
C LEU A 32 -1.56 -0.80 6.85
N HIS A 33 -1.02 0.37 6.48
CA HIS A 33 0.35 0.43 5.98
C HIS A 33 1.41 0.04 7.04
N THR A 34 1.19 0.37 8.31
CA THR A 34 2.15 0.02 9.38
C THR A 34 2.15 -1.48 9.62
N GLU A 35 0.99 -2.09 9.62
CA GLU A 35 0.81 -3.54 9.77
C GLU A 35 1.51 -4.29 8.62
N SER A 36 1.26 -3.88 7.36
CA SER A 36 1.93 -4.52 6.23
C SER A 36 3.46 -4.42 6.34
N VAL A 37 4.01 -3.26 6.70
CA VAL A 37 5.46 -3.09 6.89
C VAL A 37 6.03 -4.00 7.98
N ILE A 38 5.29 -4.26 9.07
CA ILE A 38 5.74 -5.18 10.11
C ILE A 38 5.83 -6.61 9.58
N HIS A 39 4.87 -7.04 8.77
CA HIS A 39 4.86 -8.37 8.16
C HIS A 39 5.88 -8.48 7.04
N ASP A 40 5.96 -7.49 6.14
CA ASP A 40 6.93 -7.44 5.05
C ASP A 40 8.36 -7.56 5.58
N ASP A 41 8.73 -6.78 6.63
CA ASP A 41 10.05 -6.85 7.24
C ASP A 41 10.43 -8.27 7.69
N ILE A 42 9.45 -9.07 8.14
CA ILE A 42 9.64 -10.46 8.54
C ILE A 42 9.80 -11.36 7.32
N ILE A 43 8.93 -11.20 6.33
CA ILE A 43 8.88 -12.03 5.12
C ILE A 43 10.17 -11.85 4.31
N ASP A 44 10.58 -10.59 4.13
CA ASP A 44 11.77 -10.20 3.36
C ASP A 44 13.08 -10.39 4.14
N ASN A 45 13.02 -10.80 5.41
CA ASN A 45 14.18 -10.86 6.30
C ASN A 45 14.98 -9.56 6.33
N GLU A 46 14.29 -8.41 6.31
CA GLU A 46 14.89 -7.09 6.25
C GLU A 46 15.83 -6.87 7.44
N THR A 47 17.05 -6.44 7.19
CA THR A 47 18.04 -6.21 8.26
C THR A 47 18.12 -4.74 8.67
N LEU A 48 17.65 -3.81 7.81
CA LEU A 48 17.74 -2.38 8.06
C LEU A 48 16.59 -1.60 7.42
N ARG A 49 15.68 -1.07 8.21
CA ARG A 49 14.56 -0.23 7.76
C ARG A 49 14.77 1.24 8.13
N ARG A 50 14.97 2.12 7.14
CA ARG A 50 15.20 3.56 7.35
C ARG A 50 16.33 3.86 8.35
N ARG A 51 17.44 3.13 8.26
CA ARG A 51 18.62 3.22 9.14
C ARG A 51 18.35 2.83 10.60
N LYS A 52 17.36 1.97 10.83
CA LYS A 52 17.02 1.41 12.16
C LYS A 52 16.75 -0.07 12.00
N ASP A 53 16.89 -0.81 13.10
CA ASP A 53 16.52 -2.19 13.15
C ASP A 53 15.01 -2.34 12.88
N PRO A 54 14.59 -3.25 12.01
CA PRO A 54 13.18 -3.64 11.85
C PRO A 54 12.55 -4.08 13.17
N PHE A 55 11.23 -4.01 13.22
CA PHE A 55 10.50 -4.29 14.45
C PHE A 55 10.79 -5.70 14.98
N TYR A 56 10.87 -6.71 14.11
CA TYR A 56 11.11 -8.09 14.48
C TYR A 56 12.54 -8.36 15.00
N ILE A 57 13.54 -7.63 14.55
CA ILE A 57 14.90 -7.69 15.08
C ILE A 57 14.92 -7.17 16.51
N LYS A 58 14.19 -6.07 16.76
CA LYS A 58 14.19 -5.40 18.06
C LYS A 58 13.37 -6.13 19.12
N TYR A 59 12.21 -6.69 18.76
CA TYR A 59 11.23 -7.22 19.71
C TYR A 59 10.99 -8.73 19.56
N GLY A 60 11.58 -9.36 18.55
CA GLY A 60 11.44 -10.77 18.24
C GLY A 60 10.26 -11.09 17.31
N TYR A 61 10.37 -12.22 16.63
CA TYR A 61 9.42 -12.68 15.61
C TYR A 61 7.99 -12.77 16.15
N ASN A 62 7.79 -13.51 17.25
CA ASN A 62 6.44 -13.76 17.78
C ASN A 62 5.72 -12.47 18.18
N ILE A 63 6.45 -11.52 18.80
CA ILE A 63 5.88 -10.23 19.19
C ILE A 63 5.51 -9.41 17.96
N SER A 64 6.29 -9.49 16.90
CA SER A 64 6.01 -8.75 15.67
C SER A 64 4.76 -9.24 14.97
N VAL A 65 4.60 -10.56 14.81
CA VAL A 65 3.39 -11.16 14.24
C VAL A 65 2.16 -10.75 15.05
N LEU A 66 2.20 -10.95 16.38
CA LEU A 66 1.08 -10.58 17.26
C LEU A 66 0.79 -9.07 17.27
N THR A 67 1.82 -8.23 17.06
CA THR A 67 1.62 -6.78 16.93
C THR A 67 0.92 -6.44 15.62
N GLY A 68 1.25 -7.10 14.50
CA GLY A 68 0.52 -6.96 13.25
C GLY A 68 -0.96 -7.32 13.41
N ASP A 69 -1.26 -8.47 14.00
CA ASP A 69 -2.63 -8.91 14.29
C ASP A 69 -3.38 -7.91 15.17
N PHE A 70 -2.71 -7.37 16.21
CA PHE A 70 -3.30 -6.35 17.07
C PHE A 70 -3.63 -5.07 16.29
N VAL A 71 -2.73 -4.61 15.41
CA VAL A 71 -2.96 -3.43 14.57
C VAL A 71 -4.12 -3.67 13.62
N LEU A 72 -4.25 -4.87 13.03
CA LEU A 72 -5.41 -5.24 12.23
C LEU A 72 -6.70 -5.15 13.06
N GLY A 73 -6.69 -5.63 14.30
CA GLY A 73 -7.80 -5.47 15.24
C GLY A 73 -8.18 -4.01 15.49
N LEU A 74 -7.18 -3.10 15.60
CA LEU A 74 -7.42 -1.66 15.73
C LEU A 74 -8.09 -1.08 14.48
N ILE A 75 -7.68 -1.49 13.29
CA ILE A 75 -8.28 -1.05 12.01
C ILE A 75 -9.76 -1.45 11.97
N LEU A 76 -10.06 -2.70 12.30
CA LEU A 76 -11.44 -3.19 12.36
C LEU A 76 -12.28 -2.43 13.41
N ASN A 77 -11.72 -2.13 14.57
CA ASN A 77 -12.39 -1.34 15.61
C ASN A 77 -12.71 0.09 15.12
N ILE A 78 -11.76 0.75 14.44
CA ILE A 78 -11.97 2.09 13.87
C ILE A 78 -13.06 2.02 12.79
N ALA A 79 -12.98 1.08 11.85
CA ALA A 79 -13.97 0.90 10.79
C ALA A 79 -15.39 0.67 11.35
N SER A 80 -15.50 -0.11 12.41
CA SER A 80 -16.78 -0.36 13.12
C SER A 80 -17.35 0.91 13.76
N ARG A 81 -16.50 1.78 14.32
CA ARG A 81 -16.95 3.04 14.94
C ARG A 81 -17.39 4.08 13.91
N ILE A 82 -16.75 4.16 12.76
CA ILE A 82 -17.18 5.00 11.62
C ILE A 82 -18.58 4.56 11.16
N ASN A 83 -18.94 3.29 11.35
CA ASN A 83 -20.27 2.73 11.08
C ASN A 83 -20.75 3.01 9.65
N ASN A 84 -19.85 2.96 8.69
CA ASN A 84 -20.16 3.04 7.27
C ASN A 84 -19.69 1.75 6.56
N PRO A 85 -20.63 0.92 6.06
CA PRO A 85 -20.28 -0.36 5.42
C PRO A 85 -19.33 -0.22 4.23
N ARG A 86 -19.39 0.91 3.48
CA ARG A 86 -18.45 1.18 2.38
C ARG A 86 -17.03 1.33 2.88
N VAL A 87 -16.83 2.01 4.03
CA VAL A 87 -15.52 2.18 4.66
C VAL A 87 -14.95 0.83 5.07
N THR A 88 -15.73 0.05 5.82
CA THR A 88 -15.32 -1.28 6.27
C THR A 88 -14.98 -2.21 5.11
N LYS A 89 -15.83 -2.25 4.07
CA LYS A 89 -15.59 -3.05 2.87
C LYS A 89 -14.28 -2.67 2.19
N ASN A 90 -14.03 -1.37 1.97
CA ASN A 90 -12.82 -0.91 1.29
C ASN A 90 -11.56 -1.25 2.09
N LEU A 91 -11.52 -1.01 3.41
CA LEU A 91 -10.38 -1.38 4.25
C LEU A 91 -10.10 -2.88 4.23
N ALA A 92 -11.15 -3.70 4.35
CA ALA A 92 -11.01 -5.16 4.30
C ALA A 92 -10.49 -5.65 2.93
N THR A 93 -11.07 -5.13 1.84
CA THR A 93 -10.62 -5.49 0.48
C THR A 93 -9.16 -5.08 0.27
N THR A 94 -8.77 -3.90 0.73
CA THR A 94 -7.38 -3.43 0.63
C THR A 94 -6.41 -4.34 1.37
N ALA A 95 -6.75 -4.74 2.61
CA ALA A 95 -5.93 -5.68 3.37
C ALA A 95 -5.74 -7.02 2.63
N MET A 96 -6.84 -7.55 2.05
CA MET A 96 -6.79 -8.79 1.27
C MET A 96 -5.92 -8.63 0.01
N MET A 97 -6.10 -7.54 -0.74
CA MET A 97 -5.32 -7.29 -1.96
C MET A 97 -3.82 -7.09 -1.66
N MET A 98 -3.49 -6.36 -0.60
CA MET A 98 -2.10 -6.18 -0.19
C MET A 98 -1.44 -7.52 0.16
N SER A 99 -2.12 -8.38 0.90
CA SER A 99 -1.63 -9.72 1.23
C SER A 99 -1.52 -10.62 -0.01
N GLU A 100 -2.46 -10.53 -0.96
CA GLU A 100 -2.38 -11.26 -2.23
C GLU A 100 -1.20 -10.77 -3.07
N GLY A 101 -0.94 -9.46 -3.10
CA GLY A 101 0.21 -8.86 -3.76
C GLY A 101 1.54 -9.40 -3.23
N GLU A 102 1.66 -9.53 -1.90
CA GLU A 102 2.81 -10.12 -1.22
C GLU A 102 3.05 -11.58 -1.64
N VAL A 103 1.98 -12.38 -1.67
CA VAL A 103 2.05 -13.78 -2.11
C VAL A 103 2.45 -13.90 -3.58
N ILE A 104 1.95 -13.00 -4.44
CA ILE A 104 2.31 -12.99 -5.87
C ILE A 104 3.80 -12.63 -6.02
N GLU A 105 4.26 -11.57 -5.35
CA GLU A 105 5.66 -11.13 -5.38
C GLU A 105 6.60 -12.26 -4.95
N SER A 106 6.35 -12.87 -3.80
CA SER A 106 7.15 -13.98 -3.26
C SER A 106 7.24 -15.18 -4.22
N ARG A 107 6.21 -15.43 -5.04
CA ARG A 107 6.25 -16.47 -6.07
C ARG A 107 7.08 -16.05 -7.27
N LEU A 108 6.99 -14.78 -7.67
CA LEU A 108 7.71 -14.26 -8.82
C LEU A 108 9.21 -14.12 -8.57
N GLU A 109 9.64 -13.90 -7.34
CA GLU A 109 11.06 -13.87 -6.95
C GLU A 109 11.80 -15.17 -7.26
N THR A 110 11.08 -16.30 -7.31
CA THR A 110 11.63 -17.61 -7.68
C THR A 110 11.42 -17.96 -9.15
N SER A 111 10.82 -17.06 -9.95
CA SER A 111 10.54 -17.25 -11.37
C SER A 111 11.73 -16.83 -12.24
N GLU A 112 11.96 -17.58 -13.34
CA GLU A 112 12.96 -17.21 -14.34
C GLU A 112 12.46 -16.13 -15.33
N ASP A 113 11.16 -16.08 -15.55
CA ASP A 113 10.47 -15.20 -16.51
C ASP A 113 9.45 -14.30 -15.80
N VAL A 114 9.87 -13.09 -15.44
CA VAL A 114 8.99 -12.05 -14.89
C VAL A 114 8.62 -11.09 -16.00
N THR A 115 7.33 -10.87 -16.22
CA THR A 115 6.80 -9.93 -17.20
C THR A 115 6.52 -8.55 -16.58
N PHE A 116 6.39 -7.53 -17.45
CA PHE A 116 5.98 -6.20 -17.01
C PHE A 116 4.56 -6.19 -16.41
N ASP A 117 3.66 -7.01 -16.96
CA ASP A 117 2.29 -7.15 -16.41
C ASP A 117 2.30 -7.77 -15.01
N ASP A 118 3.19 -8.74 -14.76
CA ASP A 118 3.37 -9.30 -13.41
C ASP A 118 3.85 -8.25 -12.41
N TYR A 119 4.84 -7.45 -12.81
CA TYR A 119 5.33 -6.34 -12.01
C TYR A 119 4.23 -5.31 -11.73
N LEU A 120 3.48 -4.87 -12.76
CA LEU A 120 2.38 -3.93 -12.58
C LEU A 120 1.31 -4.50 -11.63
N LYS A 121 0.98 -5.77 -11.75
CA LYS A 121 0.01 -6.42 -10.87
C LYS A 121 0.48 -6.40 -9.42
N VAL A 122 1.74 -6.70 -9.14
CA VAL A 122 2.31 -6.65 -7.79
C VAL A 122 2.22 -5.25 -7.21
N ILE A 123 2.69 -4.22 -7.93
CA ILE A 123 2.64 -2.85 -7.42
C ILE A 123 1.23 -2.30 -7.29
N GLU A 124 0.29 -2.73 -8.15
CA GLU A 124 -1.13 -2.40 -7.97
C GLU A 124 -1.66 -2.97 -6.66
N TYR A 125 -1.44 -4.25 -6.39
CA TYR A 125 -1.99 -4.94 -5.24
C TYR A 125 -1.27 -4.53 -3.94
N LYS A 126 0.05 -4.55 -3.92
CA LYS A 126 0.85 -4.28 -2.71
C LYS A 126 0.86 -2.81 -2.33
N THR A 127 0.91 -1.89 -3.31
CA THR A 127 1.12 -0.47 -3.06
C THR A 127 -0.05 0.41 -3.49
N ALA A 128 -0.47 0.35 -4.76
CA ALA A 128 -1.43 1.30 -5.32
C ALA A 128 -2.82 1.16 -4.70
N THR A 129 -3.25 -0.05 -4.35
CA THR A 129 -4.54 -0.29 -3.69
C THR A 129 -4.72 0.53 -2.41
N ALA A 130 -3.68 0.71 -1.61
CA ALA A 130 -3.75 1.51 -0.39
C ALA A 130 -3.85 3.02 -0.66
N PHE A 131 -3.29 3.51 -1.76
CA PHE A 131 -3.45 4.89 -2.22
C PHE A 131 -4.83 5.14 -2.81
N GLU A 132 -5.31 4.21 -3.65
CA GLU A 132 -6.67 4.20 -4.18
C GLU A 132 -7.70 4.26 -3.05
N THR A 133 -7.58 3.37 -2.07
CA THR A 133 -8.47 3.31 -0.92
C THR A 133 -8.40 4.57 -0.07
N ALA A 134 -7.23 5.14 0.15
CA ALA A 134 -7.10 6.41 0.86
C ALA A 134 -7.92 7.51 0.18
N SER A 135 -7.79 7.69 -1.13
CA SER A 135 -8.56 8.68 -1.90
C SER A 135 -10.05 8.37 -1.90
N ARG A 136 -10.43 7.12 -2.13
CA ARG A 136 -11.82 6.64 -2.12
C ARG A 136 -12.51 6.88 -0.80
N LEU A 137 -11.85 6.57 0.33
CA LEU A 137 -12.41 6.78 1.67
C LEU A 137 -12.63 8.25 1.98
N GLY A 138 -11.70 9.14 1.56
CA GLY A 138 -11.90 10.58 1.66
C GLY A 138 -13.19 11.03 0.98
N GLY A 139 -13.41 10.59 -0.27
CA GLY A 139 -14.64 10.87 -1.01
C GLY A 139 -15.90 10.29 -0.36
N ILE A 140 -15.85 9.02 0.09
CA ILE A 140 -17.00 8.34 0.72
C ILE A 140 -17.45 9.03 2.01
N ILE A 141 -16.50 9.36 2.90
CA ILE A 141 -16.82 9.89 4.24
C ILE A 141 -17.32 11.33 4.13
N SER A 142 -16.79 12.10 3.20
CA SER A 142 -17.17 13.51 3.02
C SER A 142 -18.38 13.73 2.11
N GLY A 143 -19.06 12.62 1.70
CA GLY A 143 -20.34 12.71 1.00
C GLY A 143 -20.23 13.00 -0.49
N GLY A 144 -19.11 12.64 -1.12
CA GLY A 144 -18.94 12.74 -2.56
C GLY A 144 -19.96 11.89 -3.33
N THR A 145 -20.29 12.32 -4.54
CA THR A 145 -21.05 11.51 -5.50
C THR A 145 -20.24 10.28 -5.93
N ASP A 146 -20.90 9.24 -6.45
CA ASP A 146 -20.19 8.05 -6.90
C ASP A 146 -19.16 8.38 -8.01
N LEU A 147 -19.45 9.34 -8.89
CA LEU A 147 -18.51 9.80 -9.91
C LEU A 147 -17.26 10.46 -9.30
N GLU A 148 -17.44 11.33 -8.31
CA GLU A 148 -16.32 11.98 -7.60
C GLU A 148 -15.47 10.95 -6.84
N ILE A 149 -16.13 10.00 -6.16
CA ILE A 149 -15.46 8.93 -5.41
C ILE A 149 -14.61 8.06 -6.34
N GLU A 150 -15.15 7.62 -7.49
CA GLU A 150 -14.39 6.81 -8.44
C GLU A 150 -13.25 7.62 -9.09
N SER A 151 -13.47 8.90 -9.44
CA SER A 151 -12.42 9.76 -9.98
C SER A 151 -11.27 9.97 -8.99
N LEU A 152 -11.58 10.15 -7.70
CA LEU A 152 -10.58 10.25 -6.63
C LEU A 152 -9.84 8.92 -6.44
N ALA A 153 -10.54 7.80 -6.53
CA ALA A 153 -9.96 6.47 -6.43
C ALA A 153 -8.97 6.21 -7.57
N ASP A 154 -9.34 6.49 -8.82
CA ASP A 154 -8.48 6.38 -9.99
C ASP A 154 -7.24 7.26 -9.87
N TYR A 155 -7.41 8.49 -9.39
CA TYR A 155 -6.29 9.39 -9.11
C TYR A 155 -5.35 8.81 -8.06
N GLY A 156 -5.90 8.29 -6.96
CA GLY A 156 -5.12 7.63 -5.91
C GLY A 156 -4.35 6.41 -6.43
N LYS A 157 -5.01 5.55 -7.21
CA LYS A 157 -4.40 4.37 -7.85
C LYS A 157 -3.18 4.78 -8.70
N ASN A 158 -3.36 5.76 -9.60
CA ASN A 158 -2.27 6.20 -10.47
C ASN A 158 -1.11 6.83 -9.71
N ILE A 159 -1.38 7.60 -8.65
CA ILE A 159 -0.33 8.09 -7.74
C ILE A 159 0.43 6.93 -7.09
N GLY A 160 -0.29 5.91 -6.64
CA GLY A 160 0.32 4.74 -5.99
C GLY A 160 1.25 3.98 -6.93
N ILE A 161 0.84 3.76 -8.18
CA ILE A 161 1.68 3.15 -9.22
C ILE A 161 2.93 4.00 -9.48
N ALA A 162 2.75 5.29 -9.76
CA ALA A 162 3.86 6.20 -10.03
C ALA A 162 4.81 6.33 -8.83
N TYR A 163 4.27 6.26 -7.61
CA TYR A 163 5.07 6.28 -6.38
C TYR A 163 5.98 5.06 -6.30
N GLN A 164 5.45 3.86 -6.55
CA GLN A 164 6.23 2.61 -6.48
C GLN A 164 7.28 2.57 -7.60
N ILE A 165 6.90 2.85 -8.84
CA ILE A 165 7.84 2.90 -9.97
C ILE A 165 9.00 3.85 -9.66
N ARG A 166 8.72 5.03 -9.12
CA ARG A 166 9.76 5.99 -8.72
C ARG A 166 10.69 5.43 -7.64
N ASP A 167 10.12 4.78 -6.61
CA ASP A 167 10.91 4.22 -5.52
C ASP A 167 11.78 3.06 -6.04
N ASP A 168 11.27 2.20 -6.93
CA ASP A 168 12.03 1.11 -7.57
C ASP A 168 13.15 1.64 -8.47
N LEU A 169 12.88 2.66 -9.29
CA LEU A 169 13.89 3.34 -10.10
C LEU A 169 14.99 4.01 -9.25
N HIS A 170 14.67 4.44 -8.04
CA HIS A 170 15.66 5.03 -7.13
C HIS A 170 16.54 3.94 -6.49
N ASP A 171 15.96 2.81 -6.18
CA ASP A 171 16.60 1.72 -5.42
C ASP A 171 17.07 0.55 -6.31
N TRP A 172 17.00 0.66 -7.65
CA TRP A 172 17.25 -0.41 -8.61
C TRP A 172 18.65 -1.07 -8.53
N LYS A 173 19.59 -0.41 -7.90
CA LYS A 173 20.96 -0.95 -7.66
C LYS A 173 21.05 -1.80 -6.40
N ASN A 174 20.00 -1.81 -5.57
CA ASN A 174 19.92 -2.65 -4.38
C ASN A 174 19.38 -4.01 -4.80
N GLU A 175 20.17 -5.06 -4.58
CA GLU A 175 19.92 -6.43 -5.00
C GLU A 175 18.59 -6.99 -4.44
N ASP A 176 18.02 -7.97 -5.13
CA ASP A 176 16.92 -8.86 -4.73
C ASP A 176 15.48 -8.30 -4.75
N LYS A 177 15.14 -7.39 -5.67
CA LYS A 177 13.75 -6.97 -5.85
C LYS A 177 13.18 -7.43 -7.19
N LEU A 178 11.87 -7.68 -7.24
CA LEU A 178 11.13 -8.07 -8.45
C LEU A 178 11.47 -7.15 -9.65
N PHE A 179 11.62 -5.85 -9.41
CA PHE A 179 12.04 -4.89 -10.43
C PHE A 179 13.40 -5.24 -11.06
N ASN A 180 14.36 -5.73 -10.27
CA ASN A 180 15.67 -6.14 -10.78
C ASN A 180 15.59 -7.40 -11.64
N LEU A 181 14.66 -8.31 -11.35
CA LEU A 181 14.40 -9.47 -12.21
C LEU A 181 13.83 -9.05 -13.56
N LEU A 182 12.92 -8.09 -13.57
CA LEU A 182 12.33 -7.53 -14.79
C LEU A 182 13.38 -6.87 -15.69
N ILE A 183 14.31 -6.09 -15.11
CA ILE A 183 15.33 -5.34 -15.86
C ILE A 183 16.64 -6.10 -16.08
N LYS A 184 16.72 -7.38 -15.72
CA LYS A 184 17.93 -8.21 -15.72
C LYS A 184 18.77 -8.11 -16.99
N ASN A 185 18.13 -7.89 -18.14
CA ASN A 185 18.77 -7.79 -19.45
C ASN A 185 18.82 -6.36 -20.00
N SER A 186 18.41 -5.34 -19.24
CA SER A 186 18.42 -3.94 -19.66
C SER A 186 19.63 -3.19 -19.11
N SER A 187 20.21 -2.32 -19.92
CA SER A 187 21.30 -1.43 -19.50
C SER A 187 20.78 -0.18 -18.77
N ASP A 188 19.52 0.20 -19.00
CA ASP A 188 18.83 1.31 -18.35
C ASP A 188 17.44 0.84 -17.87
N PRO A 189 17.16 0.91 -16.56
CA PRO A 189 15.87 0.47 -16.03
C PRO A 189 14.67 1.24 -16.58
N ARG A 190 14.89 2.40 -17.22
CA ARG A 190 13.82 3.20 -17.85
C ARG A 190 13.36 2.63 -19.18
N ASP A 191 14.15 1.75 -19.79
CA ASP A 191 13.83 1.19 -21.11
C ASP A 191 12.53 0.36 -21.10
N ILE A 192 12.19 -0.28 -19.97
CA ILE A 192 10.96 -1.04 -19.83
C ILE A 192 9.68 -0.19 -19.90
N PHE A 193 9.79 1.14 -19.74
CA PHE A 193 8.66 2.07 -19.81
C PHE A 193 8.55 2.79 -21.15
N ASN A 194 9.46 2.53 -22.10
CA ASN A 194 9.47 3.23 -23.40
C ASN A 194 8.29 2.82 -24.30
N ASP A 195 7.68 1.68 -24.05
CA ASP A 195 6.57 1.13 -24.86
C ASP A 195 5.19 1.39 -24.22
N MET A 196 5.11 2.17 -23.15
CA MET A 196 3.88 2.64 -22.48
C MET A 196 3.38 3.96 -23.07
#